data_5fb18899b8d6f06f756feb05699b81c2
#
_entry.id   5fb18899b8d6f06f756feb05699b81c2
#
_cell.length_a   1.000
_cell.length_b   1.000
_cell.length_c   1.000
_cell.angle_alpha   90.00
_cell.angle_beta   90.00
_cell.angle_gamma   90.00
#
_symmetry.space_group_name_H-M   'P 1'
#
loop_
_entity.id
_entity.type
_entity.pdbx_description
1 polymer ?
#
loop_
_entity_poly.entity_id
_entity_poly.type
_entity_poly.pdbx_seq_one_letter_code
_entity_poly.pdbx_strand_id
1 'polypeptide(L)'
;MSPHLKNRTTKSGLNRHLGQFFSPQVLAKKCISLIQNKNGRLLEPSCGKLAFKKCLDENAVFIEIDKSLITNDKVLNIDFFDYPISQKFDTIIGNPPYVDNKFLHITHETNIKVEANLYLYFIEKCFHHLKQNGELIFITPRDFIKLTSARYVNELLLKNGTITHYFDYGDTRLFDEACPNVCIFRYEKGNFSHKTQTFSGEKHLLIKDGIISFNTKLNVKPLGAFFDIKVGAVSGKDELFLSDNGDEFICSQTAKTGKLKKMIYQKYDLALEKHKDILIKRAIKKFDESNWWTWGRAVNFRENEPRIYVNCKTRNKKPFFVNECKKWDGSVLALFPKTPLDLEKTAYLLNQIDWEQMGFVTGGRYIFAQKSLQEAMIDDEIFRKHC
;
A
#
# COMPACT_ATOMS: atom_id res chain seq x y z
N MET A 1 -1.88 -33.19 12.47
CA MET A 1 -0.41 -33.09 12.57
C MET A 1 0.11 -32.31 11.39
N SER A 2 0.47 -31.05 11.59
CA SER A 2 0.97 -30.15 10.55
C SER A 2 2.39 -30.49 10.15
N PRO A 3 2.75 -30.48 8.84
CA PRO A 3 4.10 -30.77 8.40
C PRO A 3 5.04 -29.59 8.68
N HIS A 4 6.08 -29.89 9.39
CA HIS A 4 7.39 -29.23 9.56
C HIS A 4 7.60 -27.85 8.91
N LEU A 5 7.27 -26.79 9.63
CA LEU A 5 7.89 -25.48 9.49
C LEU A 5 9.27 -25.51 10.15
N LYS A 6 10.34 -25.60 9.37
CA LYS A 6 11.71 -25.48 9.89
C LYS A 6 11.92 -24.08 10.46
N ASN A 7 12.02 -23.97 11.77
CA ASN A 7 12.33 -22.73 12.50
C ASN A 7 13.69 -22.18 12.07
N ARG A 8 13.70 -21.10 11.30
CA ARG A 8 14.89 -20.24 11.13
C ARG A 8 14.68 -19.01 12.01
N THR A 9 15.18 -19.08 13.24
CA THR A 9 15.28 -17.89 14.11
C THR A 9 16.43 -17.00 13.66
N THR A 10 16.18 -15.68 13.65
CA THR A 10 17.22 -14.66 13.44
C THR A 10 17.97 -14.40 14.75
N LYS A 11 19.10 -13.64 14.71
CA LYS A 11 19.87 -13.24 15.90
C LYS A 11 19.02 -12.51 16.99
N SER A 12 17.87 -11.95 16.62
CA SER A 12 16.90 -11.29 17.50
C SER A 12 15.83 -12.23 18.08
N GLY A 13 15.85 -13.53 17.74
CA GLY A 13 14.82 -14.49 18.14
C GLY A 13 13.48 -14.33 17.38
N LEU A 14 13.47 -13.61 16.24
CA LEU A 14 12.30 -13.43 15.39
C LEU A 14 12.03 -14.67 14.54
N ASN A 15 10.80 -15.15 14.56
CA ASN A 15 10.33 -16.15 13.64
C ASN A 15 9.72 -15.48 12.40
N ARG A 16 10.51 -15.31 11.33
CA ARG A 16 10.08 -14.64 10.11
C ARG A 16 8.92 -15.34 9.39
N HIS A 17 8.76 -16.65 9.60
CA HIS A 17 7.63 -17.40 9.04
C HIS A 17 6.30 -17.03 9.72
N LEU A 18 6.34 -16.54 10.97
CA LEU A 18 5.18 -16.04 11.69
C LEU A 18 4.97 -14.53 11.51
N GLY A 19 5.82 -13.84 10.73
CA GLY A 19 5.72 -12.40 10.51
C GLY A 19 5.86 -11.55 11.76
N GLN A 20 6.63 -12.03 12.74
CA GLN A 20 6.81 -11.38 14.05
C GLN A 20 7.67 -10.14 13.92
N PHE A 21 7.11 -9.00 14.32
CA PHE A 21 7.82 -7.73 14.51
C PHE A 21 7.48 -7.19 15.89
N PHE A 22 8.43 -7.31 16.83
CA PHE A 22 8.18 -6.86 18.20
C PHE A 22 8.04 -5.34 18.28
N SER A 23 6.94 -4.90 18.88
CA SER A 23 6.59 -3.48 18.93
C SER A 23 7.59 -2.69 19.77
N PRO A 24 8.23 -1.63 19.22
CA PRO A 24 9.03 -0.70 19.99
C PRO A 24 8.20 -0.03 21.07
N GLN A 25 8.81 0.21 22.25
CA GLN A 25 8.15 0.82 23.39
C GLN A 25 7.50 2.18 23.08
N VAL A 26 8.09 2.96 22.18
CA VAL A 26 7.54 4.27 21.77
C VAL A 26 6.22 4.12 21.06
N LEU A 27 6.06 3.13 20.16
CA LEU A 27 4.82 2.85 19.46
C LEU A 27 3.77 2.27 20.40
N ALA A 28 4.15 1.32 21.28
CA ALA A 28 3.24 0.75 22.27
C ALA A 28 2.69 1.82 23.21
N LYS A 29 3.53 2.73 23.73
CA LYS A 29 3.08 3.89 24.54
C LYS A 29 2.12 4.79 23.78
N LYS A 30 2.37 5.05 22.49
CA LYS A 30 1.48 5.86 21.64
C LYS A 30 0.13 5.18 21.48
N CYS A 31 0.08 3.89 21.17
CA CYS A 31 -1.18 3.13 21.08
C CYS A 31 -1.96 3.18 22.39
N ILE A 32 -1.31 2.92 23.54
CA ILE A 32 -1.95 2.96 24.85
C ILE A 32 -2.53 4.35 25.14
N SER A 33 -1.85 5.43 24.73
CA SER A 33 -2.34 6.80 24.91
C SER A 33 -3.60 7.14 24.11
N LEU A 34 -3.94 6.33 23.11
CA LEU A 34 -5.13 6.51 22.28
C LEU A 34 -6.37 5.80 22.83
N ILE A 35 -6.23 4.95 23.86
CA ILE A 35 -7.34 4.23 24.48
C ILE A 35 -8.29 5.24 25.12
N GLN A 36 -9.58 5.17 24.74
CA GLN A 36 -10.64 5.96 25.32
C GLN A 36 -11.57 5.13 26.21
N ASN A 37 -11.79 3.87 25.90
CA ASN A 37 -12.63 2.94 26.68
C ASN A 37 -11.84 2.32 27.86
N LYS A 38 -11.39 3.17 28.80
CA LYS A 38 -10.42 2.80 29.87
C LYS A 38 -10.91 1.70 30.83
N ASN A 39 -12.20 1.55 31.01
CA ASN A 39 -12.79 0.57 31.93
C ASN A 39 -13.46 -0.59 31.19
N GLY A 40 -13.25 -0.68 29.89
CA GLY A 40 -13.84 -1.69 29.05
C GLY A 40 -13.01 -2.98 29.01
N ARG A 41 -13.61 -4.04 28.48
CA ARG A 41 -12.92 -5.31 28.23
C ARG A 41 -11.96 -5.15 27.04
N LEU A 42 -10.70 -5.56 27.23
CA LEU A 42 -9.63 -5.38 26.27
C LEU A 42 -9.18 -6.71 25.65
N LEU A 43 -8.82 -6.69 24.36
CA LEU A 43 -8.19 -7.82 23.65
C LEU A 43 -6.86 -7.38 23.01
N GLU A 44 -5.82 -8.17 23.21
CA GLU A 44 -4.60 -8.16 22.38
C GLU A 44 -4.49 -9.52 21.66
N PRO A 45 -4.74 -9.56 20.33
CA PRO A 45 -4.90 -10.83 19.59
C PRO A 45 -3.59 -11.50 19.20
N SER A 46 -2.42 -10.85 19.40
CA SER A 46 -1.08 -11.38 19.07
C SER A 46 -0.02 -10.68 19.92
N CYS A 47 0.05 -11.04 21.21
CA CYS A 47 0.75 -10.22 22.20
C CYS A 47 2.29 -10.33 22.17
N GLY A 48 2.86 -11.31 21.49
CA GLY A 48 4.31 -11.47 21.35
C GLY A 48 5.04 -11.39 22.69
N LYS A 49 6.00 -10.47 22.79
CA LYS A 49 6.77 -10.19 24.02
C LYS A 49 6.05 -9.23 24.99
N LEU A 50 4.73 -9.13 24.93
CA LEU A 50 3.93 -8.31 25.84
C LEU A 50 4.28 -6.80 25.80
N ALA A 51 4.38 -6.22 24.59
CA ALA A 51 4.65 -4.77 24.44
C ALA A 51 3.56 -3.92 25.12
N PHE A 52 2.33 -4.42 25.19
CA PHE A 52 1.17 -3.76 25.80
C PHE A 52 0.85 -4.27 27.21
N LYS A 53 1.81 -4.89 27.91
CA LYS A 53 1.62 -5.47 29.27
C LYS A 53 1.01 -4.50 30.29
N LYS A 54 1.11 -3.18 30.09
CA LYS A 54 0.48 -2.19 30.95
C LYS A 54 -1.06 -2.21 30.88
N CYS A 55 -1.63 -2.85 29.85
CA CYS A 55 -3.08 -3.06 29.69
C CYS A 55 -3.51 -4.45 30.19
N LEU A 56 -2.59 -5.25 30.73
CA LEU A 56 -2.89 -6.60 31.22
C LEU A 56 -3.45 -6.53 32.64
N ASP A 57 -4.75 -6.44 32.73
CA ASP A 57 -5.53 -6.49 33.95
C ASP A 57 -6.52 -7.69 33.95
N GLU A 58 -7.43 -7.76 34.89
CA GLU A 58 -8.41 -8.84 35.01
C GLU A 58 -9.47 -8.83 33.89
N ASN A 59 -9.69 -7.68 33.22
CA ASN A 59 -10.63 -7.51 32.12
C ASN A 59 -9.97 -7.72 30.75
N ALA A 60 -8.66 -7.95 30.70
CA ALA A 60 -7.91 -8.08 29.48
C ALA A 60 -7.71 -9.53 29.05
N VAL A 61 -7.82 -9.80 27.76
CA VAL A 61 -7.50 -11.06 27.10
C VAL A 61 -6.30 -10.87 26.20
N PHE A 62 -5.24 -11.64 26.41
CA PHE A 62 -4.03 -11.64 25.60
C PHE A 62 -3.88 -13.02 24.96
N ILE A 63 -3.64 -13.04 23.66
CA ILE A 63 -3.51 -14.26 22.86
C ILE A 63 -2.14 -14.31 22.22
N GLU A 64 -1.49 -15.48 22.20
CA GLU A 64 -0.25 -15.73 21.49
C GLU A 64 -0.22 -17.18 20.99
N ILE A 65 0.09 -17.35 19.70
CA ILE A 65 0.21 -18.68 19.08
C ILE A 65 1.57 -19.33 19.39
N ASP A 66 2.64 -18.52 19.50
CA ASP A 66 4.00 -19.00 19.77
C ASP A 66 4.21 -19.21 21.28
N LYS A 67 4.08 -20.46 21.71
CA LYS A 67 4.26 -20.85 23.11
C LYS A 67 5.60 -20.40 23.69
N SER A 68 6.65 -20.29 22.88
CA SER A 68 8.00 -19.89 23.34
C SER A 68 8.08 -18.44 23.80
N LEU A 69 7.11 -17.59 23.42
CA LEU A 69 7.03 -16.18 23.81
C LEU A 69 6.19 -15.95 25.07
N ILE A 70 5.45 -16.98 25.52
CA ILE A 70 4.54 -16.83 26.66
C ILE A 70 5.34 -16.90 27.96
N THR A 71 5.38 -15.77 28.64
CA THR A 71 6.05 -15.60 29.95
C THR A 71 5.07 -15.27 31.07
N ASN A 72 3.78 -15.24 30.80
CA ASN A 72 2.71 -14.91 31.74
C ASN A 72 1.56 -15.91 31.57
N ASP A 73 1.10 -16.51 32.67
CA ASP A 73 0.02 -17.51 32.73
C ASP A 73 -1.36 -16.97 32.34
N LYS A 74 -1.55 -15.64 32.36
CA LYS A 74 -2.77 -14.99 31.88
C LYS A 74 -2.86 -14.92 30.36
N VAL A 75 -1.81 -15.26 29.60
CA VAL A 75 -1.81 -15.28 28.14
C VAL A 75 -2.38 -16.61 27.63
N LEU A 76 -3.38 -16.55 26.77
CA LEU A 76 -3.97 -17.73 26.14
C LEU A 76 -3.07 -18.20 24.99
N ASN A 77 -2.62 -19.45 25.06
CA ASN A 77 -1.83 -20.07 23.99
C ASN A 77 -2.76 -20.74 22.97
N ILE A 78 -3.31 -19.97 22.07
CA ILE A 78 -4.18 -20.44 20.98
C ILE A 78 -3.92 -19.65 19.70
N ASP A 79 -4.40 -20.16 18.56
CA ASP A 79 -4.52 -19.34 17.37
C ASP A 79 -5.66 -18.34 17.54
N PHE A 80 -5.41 -17.05 17.28
CA PHE A 80 -6.45 -16.04 17.34
C PHE A 80 -7.65 -16.36 16.44
N PHE A 81 -7.42 -17.03 15.32
CA PHE A 81 -8.50 -17.40 14.41
C PHE A 81 -9.42 -18.49 14.97
N ASP A 82 -8.97 -19.25 15.97
CA ASP A 82 -9.81 -20.22 16.71
C ASP A 82 -10.53 -19.58 17.91
N TYR A 83 -10.18 -18.32 18.27
CA TYR A 83 -10.82 -17.64 19.39
C TYR A 83 -12.30 -17.32 19.07
N PRO A 84 -13.25 -17.66 20.00
CA PRO A 84 -14.68 -17.60 19.72
C PRO A 84 -15.18 -16.20 19.41
N ILE A 85 -15.82 -16.01 18.25
CA ILE A 85 -16.32 -14.72 17.76
C ILE A 85 -17.44 -14.13 18.61
N SER A 86 -18.09 -14.92 19.47
CA SER A 86 -19.07 -14.47 20.44
C SER A 86 -18.49 -13.56 21.51
N GLN A 87 -17.17 -13.65 21.75
CA GLN A 87 -16.48 -12.78 22.70
C GLN A 87 -16.33 -11.37 22.14
N LYS A 88 -16.85 -10.37 22.87
CA LYS A 88 -16.87 -8.97 22.44
C LYS A 88 -16.07 -8.09 23.38
N PHE A 89 -15.44 -7.05 22.79
CA PHE A 89 -14.50 -6.17 23.46
C PHE A 89 -14.83 -4.70 23.22
N ASP A 90 -14.51 -3.87 24.21
CA ASP A 90 -14.61 -2.41 24.10
C ASP A 90 -13.38 -1.84 23.43
N THR A 91 -12.21 -2.43 23.70
CA THR A 91 -10.91 -2.05 23.12
C THR A 91 -10.19 -3.26 22.57
N ILE A 92 -9.69 -3.15 21.35
CA ILE A 92 -8.74 -4.11 20.77
C ILE A 92 -7.48 -3.34 20.42
N ILE A 93 -6.32 -3.82 20.90
CA ILE A 93 -5.03 -3.17 20.70
C ILE A 93 -3.99 -4.21 20.27
N GLY A 94 -3.04 -3.84 19.40
CA GLY A 94 -1.99 -4.78 19.01
C GLY A 94 -1.13 -4.34 17.84
N ASN A 95 -0.22 -5.25 17.49
CA ASN A 95 0.61 -5.20 16.29
C ASN A 95 0.48 -6.59 15.62
N PRO A 96 -0.50 -6.79 14.75
CA PRO A 96 -0.74 -8.08 14.12
C PRO A 96 0.43 -8.50 13.24
N PRO A 97 0.63 -9.82 13.00
CA PRO A 97 1.74 -10.31 12.18
C PRO A 97 1.62 -9.91 10.71
N TYR A 98 2.78 -9.59 10.06
CA TYR A 98 2.85 -9.19 8.65
C TYR A 98 3.39 -10.34 7.79
N VAL A 99 2.52 -11.27 7.39
CA VAL A 99 2.84 -12.45 6.57
C VAL A 99 2.14 -12.35 5.23
N ASP A 100 2.88 -12.56 4.14
CA ASP A 100 2.29 -12.63 2.81
C ASP A 100 1.46 -13.89 2.63
N ASN A 101 0.33 -13.79 1.93
CA ASN A 101 -0.63 -14.86 1.73
C ASN A 101 -0.05 -16.15 1.14
N LYS A 102 0.95 -16.06 0.25
CA LYS A 102 1.62 -17.24 -0.33
C LYS A 102 2.22 -18.21 0.69
N PHE A 103 2.33 -17.78 1.96
CA PHE A 103 2.80 -18.59 3.09
C PHE A 103 1.67 -18.98 4.06
N LEU A 104 0.41 -18.62 3.76
CA LEU A 104 -0.74 -18.82 4.63
C LEU A 104 -1.69 -19.87 4.04
N HIS A 105 -2.17 -20.75 4.90
CA HIS A 105 -3.36 -21.55 4.63
C HIS A 105 -4.50 -20.98 5.47
N ILE A 106 -5.34 -20.16 4.84
CA ILE A 106 -6.50 -19.56 5.51
C ILE A 106 -7.59 -20.62 5.63
N THR A 107 -7.86 -21.07 6.85
CA THR A 107 -8.88 -22.09 7.17
C THR A 107 -10.13 -21.53 7.80
N HIS A 108 -10.13 -20.25 8.19
CA HIS A 108 -11.28 -19.57 8.81
C HIS A 108 -12.14 -18.86 7.75
N GLU A 109 -13.40 -18.61 8.10
CA GLU A 109 -14.30 -17.83 7.26
C GLU A 109 -13.83 -16.37 7.12
N THR A 110 -13.77 -15.88 5.90
CA THR A 110 -13.39 -14.52 5.56
C THR A 110 -14.13 -14.03 4.34
N ASN A 111 -14.39 -12.73 4.28
CA ASN A 111 -14.95 -12.06 3.10
C ASN A 111 -13.86 -11.43 2.21
N ILE A 112 -12.59 -11.53 2.59
CA ILE A 112 -11.47 -11.10 1.75
C ILE A 112 -11.32 -12.09 0.59
N LYS A 113 -11.64 -11.66 -0.64
CA LYS A 113 -11.71 -12.51 -1.85
C LYS A 113 -10.42 -12.53 -2.68
N VAL A 114 -9.39 -11.80 -2.26
CA VAL A 114 -8.10 -11.68 -2.95
C VAL A 114 -6.98 -12.08 -2.01
N GLU A 115 -5.84 -12.45 -2.58
CA GLU A 115 -4.66 -12.69 -1.77
C GLU A 115 -4.27 -11.44 -0.98
N ALA A 116 -4.18 -11.57 0.34
CA ALA A 116 -3.95 -10.48 1.26
C ALA A 116 -2.91 -10.83 2.33
N ASN A 117 -2.25 -9.84 2.91
CA ASN A 117 -1.36 -10.03 4.03
C ASN A 117 -2.15 -10.35 5.31
N LEU A 118 -1.57 -11.15 6.20
CA LEU A 118 -2.23 -11.69 7.39
C LEU A 118 -2.86 -10.62 8.29
N TYR A 119 -2.23 -9.45 8.44
CA TYR A 119 -2.78 -8.38 9.29
C TYR A 119 -4.17 -7.89 8.82
N LEU A 120 -4.52 -8.03 7.54
CA LEU A 120 -5.86 -7.65 7.04
C LEU A 120 -6.94 -8.61 7.55
N TYR A 121 -6.65 -9.90 7.64
CA TYR A 121 -7.56 -10.88 8.25
C TYR A 121 -7.71 -10.65 9.75
N PHE A 122 -6.62 -10.23 10.43
CA PHE A 122 -6.69 -9.79 11.83
C PHE A 122 -7.63 -8.59 11.99
N ILE A 123 -7.54 -7.57 11.13
CA ILE A 123 -8.44 -6.40 11.18
C ILE A 123 -9.90 -6.83 10.98
N GLU A 124 -10.20 -7.69 9.98
CA GLU A 124 -11.55 -8.20 9.72
C GLU A 124 -12.09 -8.93 10.96
N LYS A 125 -11.35 -9.90 11.50
CA LYS A 125 -11.79 -10.65 12.68
C LYS A 125 -11.94 -9.75 13.91
N CYS A 126 -11.01 -8.84 14.16
CA CYS A 126 -11.09 -7.86 15.24
C CYS A 126 -12.33 -6.96 15.11
N PHE A 127 -12.67 -6.50 13.90
CA PHE A 127 -13.89 -5.75 13.68
C PHE A 127 -15.14 -6.52 14.15
N HIS A 128 -15.19 -7.83 13.93
CA HIS A 128 -16.29 -8.67 14.39
C HIS A 128 -16.26 -8.90 15.90
N HIS A 129 -15.11 -8.80 16.57
CA HIS A 129 -15.02 -8.85 18.03
C HIS A 129 -15.37 -7.51 18.71
N LEU A 130 -15.42 -6.38 17.97
CA LEU A 130 -15.75 -5.09 18.55
C LEU A 130 -17.24 -5.00 18.91
N LYS A 131 -17.51 -4.48 20.12
CA LYS A 131 -18.83 -3.97 20.50
C LYS A 131 -19.19 -2.74 19.68
N GLN A 132 -20.45 -2.32 19.75
CA GLN A 132 -20.84 -0.97 19.30
C GLN A 132 -20.11 0.07 20.18
N ASN A 133 -19.60 1.14 19.58
CA ASN A 133 -18.73 2.15 20.17
C ASN A 133 -17.38 1.61 20.70
N GLY A 134 -17.02 0.38 20.30
CA GLY A 134 -15.71 -0.19 20.57
C GLY A 134 -14.63 0.38 19.66
N GLU A 135 -13.38 0.29 20.12
CA GLU A 135 -12.22 0.86 19.43
C GLU A 135 -11.16 -0.21 19.05
N LEU A 136 -10.56 -0.05 17.88
CA LEU A 136 -9.44 -0.86 17.38
C LEU A 136 -8.21 0.03 17.22
N ILE A 137 -7.12 -0.28 17.91
CA ILE A 137 -5.87 0.50 17.88
C ILE A 137 -4.73 -0.41 17.44
N PHE A 138 -4.30 -0.27 16.20
CA PHE A 138 -3.29 -1.16 15.63
C PHE A 138 -2.08 -0.41 15.08
N ILE A 139 -0.93 -1.08 15.19
CA ILE A 139 0.26 -0.80 14.41
C ILE A 139 0.17 -1.68 13.16
N THR A 140 0.23 -1.12 11.95
CA THR A 140 0.12 -1.87 10.68
C THR A 140 1.03 -1.26 9.62
N PRO A 141 1.34 -2.00 8.54
CA PRO A 141 1.89 -1.38 7.34
C PRO A 141 0.99 -0.23 6.88
N ARG A 142 1.59 0.95 6.64
CA ARG A 142 0.85 2.18 6.31
C ARG A 142 0.07 2.08 4.99
N ASP A 143 0.52 1.18 4.10
CA ASP A 143 -0.04 1.06 2.75
C ASP A 143 -1.45 0.47 2.72
N PHE A 144 -1.95 -0.11 3.82
CA PHE A 144 -3.27 -0.74 3.85
C PHE A 144 -4.39 0.19 3.36
N ILE A 145 -4.29 1.50 3.59
CA ILE A 145 -5.27 2.48 3.13
C ILE A 145 -5.41 2.54 1.59
N LYS A 146 -4.44 1.99 0.83
CA LYS A 146 -4.36 2.07 -0.64
C LYS A 146 -4.26 0.72 -1.35
N LEU A 147 -3.97 -0.35 -0.63
CA LEU A 147 -3.81 -1.67 -1.22
C LEU A 147 -5.12 -2.17 -1.82
N THR A 148 -5.06 -2.72 -3.03
CA THR A 148 -6.21 -3.39 -3.64
C THR A 148 -6.73 -4.54 -2.78
N SER A 149 -5.82 -5.28 -2.12
CA SER A 149 -6.17 -6.37 -1.19
C SER A 149 -6.84 -5.90 0.10
N ALA A 150 -6.69 -4.63 0.48
CA ALA A 150 -7.31 -4.06 1.67
C ALA A 150 -8.69 -3.42 1.43
N ARG A 151 -9.16 -3.32 0.18
CA ARG A 151 -10.39 -2.61 -0.19
C ARG A 151 -11.60 -3.04 0.62
N TYR A 152 -11.83 -4.36 0.68
CA TYR A 152 -12.94 -4.91 1.46
C TYR A 152 -12.86 -4.47 2.93
N VAL A 153 -11.70 -4.59 3.56
CA VAL A 153 -11.48 -4.22 4.96
C VAL A 153 -11.71 -2.72 5.17
N ASN A 154 -11.20 -1.89 4.26
CA ASN A 154 -11.39 -0.44 4.32
C ASN A 154 -12.87 -0.05 4.20
N GLU A 155 -13.62 -0.66 3.27
CA GLU A 155 -15.06 -0.46 3.12
C GLU A 155 -15.83 -0.95 4.35
N LEU A 156 -15.47 -2.12 4.90
CA LEU A 156 -16.07 -2.67 6.13
C LEU A 156 -15.92 -1.68 7.30
N LEU A 157 -14.70 -1.17 7.52
CA LEU A 157 -14.42 -0.22 8.61
C LEU A 157 -15.22 1.09 8.41
N LEU A 158 -15.15 1.69 7.23
CA LEU A 158 -15.75 3.02 7.02
C LEU A 158 -17.27 3.01 6.87
N LYS A 159 -17.83 1.91 6.41
CA LYS A 159 -19.31 1.71 6.44
C LYS A 159 -19.87 1.65 7.86
N ASN A 160 -19.08 1.21 8.83
CA ASN A 160 -19.51 0.95 10.19
C ASN A 160 -18.86 1.86 11.25
N GLY A 161 -18.05 2.84 10.84
CA GLY A 161 -17.40 3.74 11.76
C GLY A 161 -16.37 4.65 11.11
N THR A 162 -15.44 5.15 11.89
CA THR A 162 -14.43 6.11 11.46
C THR A 162 -13.04 5.72 11.97
N ILE A 163 -12.02 5.85 11.13
CA ILE A 163 -10.63 5.90 11.58
C ILE A 163 -10.41 7.29 12.18
N THR A 164 -10.50 7.41 13.50
CA THR A 164 -10.45 8.69 14.24
C THR A 164 -9.04 9.24 14.38
N HIS A 165 -8.02 8.37 14.32
CA HIS A 165 -6.60 8.75 14.34
C HIS A 165 -5.83 7.95 13.32
N TYR A 166 -4.91 8.60 12.62
CA TYR A 166 -3.98 7.97 11.69
C TYR A 166 -2.63 8.68 11.76
N PHE A 167 -1.62 8.00 12.31
CA PHE A 167 -0.27 8.51 12.47
C PHE A 167 0.68 7.70 11.60
N ASP A 168 1.04 8.27 10.45
CA ASP A 168 2.01 7.70 9.51
C ASP A 168 3.43 8.07 9.94
N TYR A 169 4.24 7.08 10.25
CA TYR A 169 5.65 7.29 10.66
C TYR A 169 6.61 7.36 9.47
N GLY A 170 6.09 7.32 8.26
CA GLY A 170 6.89 7.48 7.04
C GLY A 170 7.99 6.43 6.95
N ASP A 171 9.17 6.89 6.57
CA ASP A 171 10.37 6.06 6.44
C ASP A 171 11.22 6.02 7.72
N THR A 172 10.66 6.45 8.86
CA THR A 172 11.38 6.41 10.14
C THR A 172 11.70 4.96 10.51
N ARG A 173 12.96 4.69 10.74
CA ARG A 173 13.43 3.37 11.18
C ARG A 173 13.07 3.16 12.65
N LEU A 174 11.93 2.56 12.91
CA LEU A 174 11.38 2.34 14.25
C LEU A 174 11.67 0.95 14.80
N PHE A 175 12.02 0.01 13.94
CA PHE A 175 12.33 -1.37 14.30
C PHE A 175 13.81 -1.64 14.06
N ASP A 176 14.40 -2.51 14.87
CA ASP A 176 15.83 -2.86 14.78
C ASP A 176 16.17 -3.58 13.47
N GLU A 177 15.24 -4.35 12.93
CA GLU A 177 15.37 -5.03 11.64
C GLU A 177 14.56 -4.33 10.53
N ALA A 178 14.83 -4.67 9.25
CA ALA A 178 14.09 -4.16 8.11
C ALA A 178 12.60 -4.50 8.24
N CYS A 179 11.80 -3.50 8.52
CA CYS A 179 10.36 -3.57 8.68
C CYS A 179 9.69 -2.70 7.62
N PRO A 180 8.47 -3.03 7.19
CA PRO A 180 7.69 -2.14 6.37
C PRO A 180 7.40 -0.82 7.12
N ASN A 181 7.23 0.26 6.37
CA ASN A 181 6.79 1.52 6.94
C ASN A 181 5.44 1.36 7.61
N VAL A 182 5.32 1.80 8.85
CA VAL A 182 4.13 1.57 9.65
C VAL A 182 3.36 2.85 9.93
N CYS A 183 2.09 2.67 10.23
CA CYS A 183 1.23 3.66 10.86
C CYS A 183 0.66 3.11 12.17
N ILE A 184 0.19 4.01 13.01
CA ILE A 184 -0.76 3.69 14.07
C ILE A 184 -2.11 4.26 13.63
N PHE A 185 -3.14 3.43 13.66
CA PHE A 185 -4.49 3.93 13.49
C PHE A 185 -5.37 3.56 14.69
N ARG A 186 -6.34 4.43 15.01
CA ARG A 186 -7.44 4.15 15.91
C ARG A 186 -8.74 4.24 15.12
N TYR A 187 -9.49 3.16 15.10
CA TYR A 187 -10.84 3.07 14.54
C TYR A 187 -11.87 3.02 15.66
N GLU A 188 -13.01 3.63 15.46
CA GLU A 188 -14.14 3.60 16.38
C GLU A 188 -15.40 3.18 15.63
N LYS A 189 -15.97 2.05 16.05
CA LYS A 189 -17.19 1.48 15.49
C LYS A 189 -18.40 2.30 15.94
N GLY A 190 -19.26 2.69 14.99
CA GLY A 190 -20.43 3.54 15.28
C GLY A 190 -20.15 5.04 15.29
N ASN A 191 -18.91 5.46 15.10
CA ASN A 191 -18.54 6.87 14.89
C ASN A 191 -18.64 7.22 13.39
N PHE A 192 -19.50 8.14 13.01
CA PHE A 192 -19.68 8.58 11.60
C PHE A 192 -19.24 10.02 11.37
N SER A 193 -18.31 10.54 12.17
CA SER A 193 -17.78 11.91 12.01
C SER A 193 -16.98 12.08 10.72
N HIS A 194 -16.39 11.00 10.20
CA HIS A 194 -15.44 11.00 9.09
C HIS A 194 -14.31 12.04 9.26
N LYS A 195 -13.87 12.25 10.50
CA LYS A 195 -12.79 13.13 10.87
C LYS A 195 -11.66 12.33 11.51
N THR A 196 -10.45 12.56 11.04
CA THR A 196 -9.24 11.86 11.46
C THR A 196 -8.18 12.81 11.94
N GLN A 197 -7.70 12.62 13.16
CA GLN A 197 -6.53 13.30 13.68
C GLN A 197 -5.26 12.67 13.12
N THR A 198 -4.43 13.49 12.50
CA THR A 198 -3.12 13.11 11.94
C THR A 198 -1.98 13.92 12.60
N PHE A 199 -0.72 13.64 12.26
CA PHE A 199 0.40 14.49 12.69
C PHE A 199 0.28 15.94 12.19
N SER A 200 -0.38 16.18 11.06
CA SER A 200 -0.59 17.51 10.46
C SER A 200 -1.96 18.13 10.83
N GLY A 201 -2.61 17.63 11.87
CA GLY A 201 -3.91 18.12 12.34
C GLY A 201 -5.09 17.27 11.87
N GLU A 202 -6.32 17.74 12.13
CA GLU A 202 -7.57 17.10 11.75
C GLU A 202 -7.76 17.15 10.23
N LYS A 203 -8.19 16.04 9.65
CA LYS A 203 -8.49 15.85 8.23
C LYS A 203 -9.86 15.21 8.05
N HIS A 204 -10.49 15.47 6.92
CA HIS A 204 -11.66 14.70 6.46
C HIS A 204 -11.20 13.36 5.90
N LEU A 205 -11.81 12.29 6.37
CA LEU A 205 -11.59 10.94 5.90
C LEU A 205 -12.57 10.65 4.74
N LEU A 206 -12.01 10.31 3.60
CA LEU A 206 -12.77 9.97 2.39
C LEU A 206 -12.42 8.56 1.93
N ILE A 207 -13.39 7.86 1.37
CA ILE A 207 -13.18 6.55 0.75
C ILE A 207 -13.77 6.55 -0.66
N LYS A 208 -13.01 5.98 -1.59
CA LYS A 208 -13.48 5.70 -2.94
C LYS A 208 -12.93 4.35 -3.38
N ASP A 209 -13.84 3.46 -3.79
CA ASP A 209 -13.51 2.10 -4.25
C ASP A 209 -12.56 1.36 -3.27
N GLY A 210 -12.80 1.52 -1.97
CA GLY A 210 -11.99 0.93 -0.90
C GLY A 210 -10.60 1.56 -0.70
N ILE A 211 -10.29 2.67 -1.38
CA ILE A 211 -9.09 3.48 -1.16
C ILE A 211 -9.43 4.63 -0.21
N ILE A 212 -8.67 4.74 0.87
CA ILE A 212 -8.82 5.79 1.88
C ILE A 212 -7.89 6.96 1.58
N SER A 213 -8.38 8.17 1.76
CA SER A 213 -7.59 9.40 1.72
C SER A 213 -7.97 10.36 2.84
N PHE A 214 -7.02 11.18 3.26
CA PHE A 214 -7.17 12.21 4.30
C PHE A 214 -6.96 13.59 3.69
N ASN A 215 -8.00 14.42 3.69
CA ASN A 215 -8.00 15.71 3.02
C ASN A 215 -8.39 16.86 3.96
N THR A 216 -7.80 18.03 3.75
CA THR A 216 -8.15 19.25 4.48
C THR A 216 -9.48 19.86 4.01
N LYS A 217 -9.93 19.49 2.79
CA LYS A 217 -11.15 19.99 2.17
C LYS A 217 -12.05 18.83 1.76
N LEU A 218 -13.36 19.07 1.74
CA LEU A 218 -14.37 18.10 1.28
C LEU A 218 -14.55 18.10 -0.25
N ASN A 219 -14.30 19.26 -0.90
CA ASN A 219 -14.42 19.40 -2.35
C ASN A 219 -13.19 18.85 -3.07
N VAL A 220 -13.08 17.53 -3.09
CA VAL A 220 -12.00 16.82 -3.77
C VAL A 220 -12.58 15.88 -4.82
N LYS A 221 -11.82 15.70 -5.92
CA LYS A 221 -12.15 14.75 -6.98
C LYS A 221 -10.98 13.80 -7.23
N PRO A 222 -11.25 12.57 -7.67
CA PRO A 222 -10.17 11.68 -8.07
C PRO A 222 -9.39 12.29 -9.25
N LEU A 223 -8.08 12.14 -9.28
CA LEU A 223 -7.25 12.64 -10.38
C LEU A 223 -7.72 12.08 -11.75
N GLY A 224 -8.26 10.86 -11.75
CA GLY A 224 -8.87 10.25 -12.92
C GLY A 224 -10.13 10.96 -13.45
N ALA A 225 -10.72 11.92 -12.72
CA ALA A 225 -11.77 12.78 -13.23
C ALA A 225 -11.21 13.79 -14.25
N PHE A 226 -9.94 14.18 -14.09
CA PHE A 226 -9.27 15.18 -14.93
C PHE A 226 -8.36 14.56 -15.99
N PHE A 227 -7.85 13.37 -15.77
CA PHE A 227 -6.89 12.69 -16.64
C PHE A 227 -7.28 11.24 -16.91
N ASP A 228 -7.01 10.80 -18.15
CA ASP A 228 -6.88 9.37 -18.46
C ASP A 228 -5.42 8.97 -18.23
N ILE A 229 -5.17 8.04 -17.31
CA ILE A 229 -3.81 7.67 -16.87
C ILE A 229 -3.44 6.30 -17.44
N LYS A 230 -2.30 6.22 -18.12
CA LYS A 230 -1.85 4.99 -18.79
C LYS A 230 -0.41 4.65 -18.42
N VAL A 231 -0.18 3.39 -18.09
CA VAL A 231 1.18 2.85 -17.94
C VAL A 231 1.80 2.60 -19.30
N GLY A 232 3.12 2.74 -19.40
CA GLY A 232 3.85 2.55 -20.64
C GLY A 232 4.01 1.09 -21.08
N ALA A 233 4.66 0.93 -22.21
CA ALA A 233 4.95 -0.38 -22.80
C ALA A 233 5.98 -1.15 -21.98
N VAL A 234 5.85 -2.49 -21.91
CA VAL A 234 6.71 -3.36 -21.12
C VAL A 234 7.31 -4.43 -22.01
N SER A 235 8.63 -4.41 -22.17
CA SER A 235 9.36 -5.43 -22.95
C SER A 235 9.51 -6.74 -22.17
N GLY A 236 9.71 -6.66 -20.86
CA GLY A 236 10.06 -7.76 -19.96
C GLY A 236 11.57 -8.05 -19.88
N LYS A 237 12.38 -7.43 -20.73
CA LYS A 237 13.83 -7.52 -20.79
C LYS A 237 14.39 -6.33 -21.55
N ASP A 238 14.22 -5.13 -21.00
CA ASP A 238 14.57 -3.87 -21.67
C ASP A 238 16.01 -3.84 -22.19
N GLU A 239 16.94 -4.40 -21.42
CA GLU A 239 18.36 -4.46 -21.75
C GLU A 239 18.68 -5.17 -23.08
N LEU A 240 17.80 -6.10 -23.48
CA LEU A 240 17.96 -6.86 -24.73
C LEU A 240 17.39 -6.13 -25.96
N PHE A 241 16.55 -5.14 -25.74
CA PHE A 241 15.92 -4.35 -26.80
C PHE A 241 16.62 -3.03 -27.07
N LEU A 242 17.73 -2.70 -26.36
CA LEU A 242 18.49 -1.48 -26.59
C LEU A 242 19.12 -1.48 -27.99
N SER A 243 18.97 -0.37 -28.70
CA SER A 243 19.51 -0.19 -30.05
C SER A 243 19.64 1.29 -30.40
N ASP A 244 20.78 1.73 -30.91
CA ASP A 244 20.98 3.13 -31.32
C ASP A 244 20.04 3.55 -32.45
N ASN A 245 19.59 2.60 -33.28
CA ASN A 245 18.62 2.78 -34.37
C ASN A 245 17.18 2.47 -33.92
N GLY A 246 16.94 2.33 -32.60
CA GLY A 246 15.63 2.05 -32.04
C GLY A 246 14.74 3.27 -31.92
N ASP A 247 13.46 3.04 -31.61
CA ASP A 247 12.52 4.09 -31.27
C ASP A 247 12.89 4.75 -29.94
N GLU A 248 12.68 6.04 -29.82
CA GLU A 248 12.92 6.79 -28.60
C GLU A 248 11.78 6.61 -27.59
N PHE A 249 12.15 6.33 -26.33
CA PHE A 249 11.22 6.14 -25.23
C PHE A 249 11.58 7.01 -24.04
N ILE A 250 10.56 7.60 -23.44
CA ILE A 250 10.66 8.12 -22.06
C ILE A 250 10.81 6.94 -21.10
N CYS A 251 11.75 7.06 -20.19
CA CYS A 251 12.06 6.07 -19.16
C CYS A 251 12.25 6.73 -17.78
N SER A 252 12.52 5.94 -16.75
CA SER A 252 12.73 6.43 -15.38
C SER A 252 13.85 7.48 -15.23
N GLN A 253 14.80 7.54 -16.16
CA GLN A 253 15.91 8.49 -16.13
C GLN A 253 15.60 9.82 -16.85
N THR A 254 14.60 9.84 -17.74
CA THR A 254 14.31 11.00 -18.59
C THR A 254 14.01 12.26 -17.78
N ALA A 255 13.18 12.16 -16.73
CA ALA A 255 12.86 13.29 -15.87
C ALA A 255 14.10 13.98 -15.24
N LYS A 256 15.18 13.24 -15.01
CA LYS A 256 16.41 13.72 -14.37
C LYS A 256 17.46 14.20 -15.38
N THR A 257 17.59 13.50 -16.51
CA THR A 257 18.72 13.65 -17.43
C THR A 257 18.33 14.24 -18.79
N GLY A 258 17.04 14.33 -19.08
CA GLY A 258 16.52 14.65 -20.43
C GLY A 258 16.73 13.54 -21.47
N LYS A 259 17.51 12.49 -21.14
CA LYS A 259 17.87 11.43 -22.10
C LYS A 259 16.69 10.49 -22.33
N LEU A 260 16.49 10.11 -23.58
CA LEU A 260 15.55 9.09 -24.03
C LEU A 260 16.27 7.75 -24.15
N LYS A 261 15.54 6.65 -23.96
CA LYS A 261 16.03 5.30 -24.20
C LYS A 261 15.66 4.87 -25.60
N LYS A 262 16.63 4.46 -26.41
CA LYS A 262 16.37 3.94 -27.74
C LYS A 262 16.22 2.43 -27.74
N MET A 263 15.09 1.92 -28.23
CA MET A 263 14.76 0.49 -28.15
C MET A 263 14.06 -0.01 -29.42
N ILE A 264 14.34 -1.25 -29.78
CA ILE A 264 13.61 -1.98 -30.81
C ILE A 264 12.17 -2.20 -30.29
N TYR A 265 11.16 -1.68 -31.00
CA TYR A 265 9.77 -1.76 -30.58
C TYR A 265 8.89 -2.43 -31.63
N GLN A 266 8.23 -3.54 -31.25
CA GLN A 266 7.22 -4.28 -32.04
C GLN A 266 7.65 -4.63 -33.48
N LYS A 267 8.95 -4.71 -33.74
CA LYS A 267 9.53 -5.13 -35.03
C LYS A 267 10.55 -6.23 -34.79
N TYR A 268 10.66 -7.14 -35.75
CA TYR A 268 11.74 -8.11 -35.78
C TYR A 268 13.07 -7.38 -36.10
N ASP A 269 14.12 -7.78 -35.42
CA ASP A 269 15.47 -7.29 -35.66
C ASP A 269 16.46 -8.43 -35.45
N LEU A 270 17.42 -8.58 -36.37
CA LEU A 270 18.46 -9.61 -36.31
C LEU A 270 19.29 -9.54 -35.01
N ALA A 271 19.47 -8.35 -34.45
CA ALA A 271 20.17 -8.18 -33.18
C ALA A 271 19.52 -8.93 -32.02
N LEU A 272 18.22 -9.26 -32.12
CA LEU A 272 17.48 -9.98 -31.09
C LEU A 272 17.65 -11.52 -31.18
N GLU A 273 18.08 -12.07 -32.33
CA GLU A 273 18.20 -13.52 -32.58
C GLU A 273 19.03 -14.24 -31.51
N LYS A 274 20.19 -13.68 -31.17
CA LYS A 274 21.07 -14.24 -30.15
C LYS A 274 20.45 -14.31 -28.76
N HIS A 275 19.28 -13.67 -28.54
CA HIS A 275 18.55 -13.63 -27.28
C HIS A 275 17.22 -14.37 -27.32
N LYS A 276 16.89 -15.03 -28.42
CA LYS A 276 15.62 -15.70 -28.66
C LYS A 276 15.20 -16.63 -27.52
N ASP A 277 16.12 -17.49 -27.04
CA ASP A 277 15.84 -18.45 -25.96
C ASP A 277 15.44 -17.76 -24.63
N ILE A 278 15.94 -16.55 -24.39
CA ILE A 278 15.60 -15.75 -23.22
C ILE A 278 14.27 -15.04 -23.46
N LEU A 279 14.10 -14.49 -24.64
CA LEU A 279 12.92 -13.68 -24.98
C LEU A 279 11.64 -14.52 -25.08
N ILE A 280 11.73 -15.76 -25.54
CA ILE A 280 10.58 -16.66 -25.62
C ILE A 280 10.09 -17.13 -24.23
N LYS A 281 10.99 -17.19 -23.25
CA LYS A 281 10.71 -17.63 -21.86
C LYS A 281 10.19 -16.50 -20.94
N ARG A 282 9.95 -15.30 -21.44
CA ARG A 282 9.42 -14.19 -20.61
C ARG A 282 8.02 -14.52 -20.08
N ALA A 283 7.79 -14.24 -18.79
CA ALA A 283 6.53 -14.60 -18.11
C ALA A 283 5.39 -13.58 -18.27
N ILE A 284 5.59 -12.46 -19.00
CA ILE A 284 4.59 -11.38 -19.11
C ILE A 284 3.35 -11.83 -19.90
N LYS A 285 3.55 -12.61 -20.97
CA LYS A 285 2.53 -13.28 -21.77
C LYS A 285 3.13 -14.53 -22.37
N LYS A 286 2.32 -15.36 -23.01
CA LYS A 286 2.82 -16.51 -23.77
C LYS A 286 3.52 -16.02 -25.05
N PHE A 287 4.77 -16.41 -25.23
CA PHE A 287 5.56 -16.19 -26.44
C PHE A 287 5.83 -17.50 -27.15
N ASP A 288 5.97 -17.44 -28.46
CA ASP A 288 6.28 -18.57 -29.35
C ASP A 288 7.17 -18.13 -30.51
N GLU A 289 7.43 -19.03 -31.46
CA GLU A 289 8.27 -18.78 -32.66
C GLU A 289 7.79 -17.61 -33.51
N SER A 290 6.51 -17.27 -33.46
CA SER A 290 5.91 -16.22 -34.30
C SER A 290 5.95 -14.83 -33.69
N ASN A 291 6.26 -14.71 -32.38
CA ASN A 291 6.09 -13.42 -31.66
C ASN A 291 7.15 -13.13 -30.58
N TRP A 292 8.18 -13.95 -30.40
CA TRP A 292 9.17 -13.82 -29.33
C TRP A 292 9.92 -12.47 -29.31
N TRP A 293 10.04 -11.77 -30.43
CA TRP A 293 10.67 -10.44 -30.54
C TRP A 293 9.73 -9.31 -30.12
N THR A 294 8.45 -9.53 -29.94
CA THR A 294 7.48 -8.50 -29.55
C THR A 294 7.59 -8.18 -28.06
N TRP A 295 7.13 -7.01 -27.65
CA TRP A 295 7.06 -6.65 -26.24
C TRP A 295 5.92 -7.40 -25.53
N GLY A 296 6.09 -7.63 -24.24
CA GLY A 296 5.10 -8.32 -23.42
C GLY A 296 3.78 -7.56 -23.30
N ARG A 297 3.86 -6.23 -23.13
CA ARG A 297 2.72 -5.33 -23.19
C ARG A 297 3.00 -4.25 -24.22
N ALA A 298 2.26 -4.28 -25.30
CA ALA A 298 2.23 -3.17 -26.24
C ALA A 298 1.26 -2.08 -25.75
N VAL A 299 1.51 -0.84 -26.18
CA VAL A 299 0.65 0.32 -25.89
C VAL A 299 0.29 0.99 -27.20
N ASN A 300 -0.97 1.35 -27.35
CA ASN A 300 -1.37 2.26 -28.41
C ASN A 300 -0.99 3.68 -27.97
N PHE A 301 0.13 4.17 -28.47
CA PHE A 301 0.62 5.51 -28.17
C PHE A 301 -0.24 6.55 -28.91
N ARG A 302 -0.89 7.44 -28.15
CA ARG A 302 -1.79 8.49 -28.68
C ARG A 302 -0.94 9.66 -29.14
N GLU A 303 -0.40 9.61 -30.36
CA GLU A 303 0.64 10.52 -30.85
C GLU A 303 0.25 11.99 -30.78
N ASN A 304 -1.00 12.33 -31.06
CA ASN A 304 -1.51 13.70 -31.16
C ASN A 304 -2.15 14.25 -29.87
N GLU A 305 -2.19 13.44 -28.78
CA GLU A 305 -2.79 13.89 -27.53
C GLU A 305 -1.74 14.51 -26.60
N PRO A 306 -2.04 15.69 -26.00
CA PRO A 306 -1.17 16.30 -24.99
C PRO A 306 -1.08 15.42 -23.74
N ARG A 307 0.06 15.43 -23.04
CA ARG A 307 0.25 14.60 -21.86
C ARG A 307 1.32 15.10 -20.90
N ILE A 308 1.17 14.73 -19.65
CA ILE A 308 2.16 14.90 -18.59
C ILE A 308 2.67 13.51 -18.23
N TYR A 309 3.94 13.39 -17.91
CA TYR A 309 4.55 12.15 -17.50
C TYR A 309 4.88 12.14 -16.01
N VAL A 310 4.84 10.94 -15.39
CA VAL A 310 5.33 10.72 -14.03
C VAL A 310 6.01 9.35 -13.93
N ASN A 311 7.17 9.29 -13.28
CA ASN A 311 7.85 8.03 -13.04
C ASN A 311 7.06 7.17 -12.04
N CYS A 312 6.86 5.87 -12.34
CA CYS A 312 6.21 4.92 -11.43
C CYS A 312 6.93 4.84 -10.08
N LYS A 313 8.27 4.99 -10.08
CA LYS A 313 9.10 4.97 -8.88
C LYS A 313 10.24 5.98 -9.00
N THR A 314 10.33 6.94 -8.06
CA THR A 314 11.36 7.99 -8.12
C THR A 314 11.67 8.59 -6.76
N ARG A 315 12.89 9.14 -6.60
CA ARG A 315 13.26 10.04 -5.50
C ARG A 315 13.23 11.52 -5.89
N ASN A 316 12.88 11.81 -7.15
CA ASN A 316 12.75 13.19 -7.59
C ASN A 316 11.60 13.87 -6.85
N LYS A 317 11.87 15.02 -6.23
CA LYS A 317 10.87 15.84 -5.53
C LYS A 317 9.84 16.49 -6.48
N LYS A 318 10.16 16.59 -7.77
CA LYS A 318 9.27 17.06 -8.84
C LYS A 318 9.07 15.91 -9.84
N PRO A 319 8.21 14.91 -9.49
CA PRO A 319 8.07 13.70 -10.30
C PRO A 319 7.30 13.88 -11.61
N PHE A 320 6.44 14.91 -11.71
CA PHE A 320 5.63 15.20 -12.90
C PHE A 320 6.39 16.13 -13.84
N PHE A 321 6.41 15.79 -15.14
CA PHE A 321 7.15 16.54 -16.16
C PHE A 321 6.48 16.43 -17.54
N VAL A 322 6.80 17.36 -18.45
CA VAL A 322 6.37 17.36 -19.84
C VAL A 322 7.55 16.96 -20.73
N ASN A 323 7.29 16.31 -21.85
CA ASN A 323 8.30 15.94 -22.84
C ASN A 323 7.65 15.72 -24.21
N GLU A 324 8.37 16.04 -25.29
CA GLU A 324 7.93 15.91 -26.68
C GLU A 324 7.81 14.44 -27.14
N CYS A 325 8.59 13.53 -26.59
CA CYS A 325 8.58 12.11 -26.96
C CYS A 325 7.22 11.48 -26.67
N LYS A 326 6.69 10.73 -27.64
CA LYS A 326 5.32 10.17 -27.61
C LYS A 326 5.28 8.73 -27.07
N LYS A 327 6.43 8.04 -26.99
CA LYS A 327 6.53 6.67 -26.51
C LYS A 327 7.14 6.66 -25.12
N TRP A 328 6.63 5.79 -24.22
CA TRP A 328 7.13 5.65 -22.87
C TRP A 328 7.13 4.18 -22.42
N ASP A 329 8.11 3.80 -21.64
CA ASP A 329 8.25 2.45 -21.09
C ASP A 329 7.43 2.24 -19.82
N GLY A 330 7.33 1.00 -19.36
CA GLY A 330 6.54 0.60 -18.19
C GLY A 330 6.98 1.18 -16.85
N SER A 331 8.10 1.92 -16.81
CA SER A 331 8.56 2.64 -15.62
C SER A 331 7.92 4.03 -15.47
N VAL A 332 7.09 4.45 -16.44
CA VAL A 332 6.49 5.78 -16.53
C VAL A 332 4.98 5.67 -16.77
N LEU A 333 4.20 6.56 -16.18
CA LEU A 333 2.79 6.79 -16.48
C LEU A 333 2.66 8.05 -17.33
N ALA A 334 1.72 8.04 -18.28
CA ALA A 334 1.27 9.21 -19.00
C ALA A 334 -0.13 9.60 -18.53
N LEU A 335 -0.33 10.89 -18.26
CA LEU A 335 -1.59 11.52 -17.86
C LEU A 335 -2.10 12.36 -19.04
N PHE A 336 -3.21 11.94 -19.64
CA PHE A 336 -3.86 12.63 -20.75
C PHE A 336 -4.97 13.51 -20.21
N PRO A 337 -4.89 14.84 -20.33
CA PRO A 337 -5.96 15.74 -19.90
C PRO A 337 -7.26 15.45 -20.63
N LYS A 338 -8.39 15.40 -19.91
CA LYS A 338 -9.73 15.24 -20.49
C LYS A 338 -10.32 16.54 -21.03
N THR A 339 -9.73 17.67 -20.60
CA THR A 339 -10.05 19.02 -21.09
C THR A 339 -8.73 19.73 -21.41
N PRO A 340 -8.73 20.73 -22.31
CA PRO A 340 -7.52 21.50 -22.59
C PRO A 340 -6.93 22.11 -21.32
N LEU A 341 -5.61 21.93 -21.11
CA LEU A 341 -4.85 22.45 -19.97
C LEU A 341 -3.47 22.91 -20.43
N ASP A 342 -2.93 23.92 -19.76
CA ASP A 342 -1.51 24.25 -19.83
C ASP A 342 -0.71 23.14 -19.13
N LEU A 343 0.04 22.34 -19.90
CA LEU A 343 0.72 21.15 -19.43
C LEU A 343 1.85 21.48 -18.44
N GLU A 344 2.65 22.50 -18.72
CA GLU A 344 3.78 22.88 -17.87
C GLU A 344 3.27 23.39 -16.52
N LYS A 345 2.30 24.27 -16.54
CA LYS A 345 1.66 24.80 -15.35
C LYS A 345 0.98 23.68 -14.55
N THR A 346 0.30 22.77 -15.24
CA THR A 346 -0.37 21.62 -14.61
C THR A 346 0.65 20.67 -13.97
N ALA A 347 1.76 20.36 -14.65
CA ALA A 347 2.84 19.57 -14.09
C ALA A 347 3.45 20.25 -12.84
N TYR A 348 3.62 21.57 -12.89
CA TYR A 348 4.07 22.36 -11.73
C TYR A 348 3.10 22.20 -10.55
N LEU A 349 1.79 22.35 -10.77
CA LEU A 349 0.76 22.24 -9.73
C LEU A 349 0.69 20.82 -9.15
N LEU A 350 0.79 19.79 -9.98
CA LEU A 350 0.87 18.40 -9.53
C LEU A 350 2.11 18.15 -8.66
N ASN A 351 3.21 18.85 -8.92
CA ASN A 351 4.42 18.78 -8.11
C ASN A 351 4.31 19.55 -6.76
N GLN A 352 3.27 20.38 -6.56
CA GLN A 352 3.02 21.05 -5.27
C GLN A 352 2.12 20.23 -4.34
N ILE A 353 1.48 19.17 -4.85
CA ILE A 353 0.66 18.27 -4.03
C ILE A 353 1.58 17.48 -3.08
N ASP A 354 1.18 17.42 -1.81
CA ASP A 354 1.87 16.60 -0.80
C ASP A 354 1.53 15.11 -0.98
N TRP A 355 2.19 14.49 -1.97
CA TRP A 355 2.02 13.06 -2.27
C TRP A 355 2.51 12.16 -1.14
N GLU A 356 3.35 12.65 -0.24
CA GLU A 356 3.79 11.91 0.94
C GLU A 356 2.66 11.78 1.96
N GLN A 357 1.98 12.88 2.30
CA GLN A 357 0.79 12.84 3.16
C GLN A 357 -0.36 12.03 2.54
N MET A 358 -0.46 12.02 1.21
CA MET A 358 -1.38 11.14 0.50
C MET A 358 -0.92 9.67 0.49
N GLY A 359 0.25 9.36 1.12
CA GLY A 359 0.85 8.03 1.28
C GLY A 359 1.43 7.46 -0.02
N PHE A 360 1.88 8.28 -0.98
CA PHE A 360 2.57 7.81 -2.19
C PHE A 360 4.10 7.64 -2.02
N VAL A 361 4.62 7.75 -0.79
CA VAL A 361 6.05 7.56 -0.50
C VAL A 361 6.27 6.27 0.28
N THR A 362 7.22 5.45 -0.15
CA THR A 362 7.65 4.21 0.51
C THR A 362 9.16 4.06 0.34
N GLY A 363 9.91 3.88 1.44
CA GLY A 363 11.36 3.76 1.43
C GLY A 363 12.05 5.02 0.84
N GLY A 364 11.55 6.23 1.15
CA GLY A 364 12.06 7.50 0.64
C GLY A 364 11.88 7.69 -0.87
N ARG A 365 10.91 6.97 -1.49
CA ARG A 365 10.63 7.05 -2.92
C ARG A 365 9.14 7.26 -3.15
N TYR A 366 8.79 8.13 -4.07
CA TYR A 366 7.44 8.17 -4.60
C TYR A 366 7.16 6.88 -5.38
N ILE A 367 5.99 6.29 -5.13
CA ILE A 367 5.48 5.09 -5.83
C ILE A 367 4.12 5.45 -6.41
N PHE A 368 4.06 5.59 -7.73
CA PHE A 368 2.83 5.89 -8.47
C PHE A 368 2.41 4.65 -9.25
N ALA A 369 1.41 3.92 -8.77
CA ALA A 369 0.72 2.91 -9.56
C ALA A 369 -0.44 3.55 -10.29
N GLN A 370 -0.74 3.09 -11.51
CA GLN A 370 -1.79 3.68 -12.37
C GLN A 370 -3.10 3.84 -11.61
N LYS A 371 -3.61 2.79 -10.98
CA LYS A 371 -4.90 2.80 -10.30
C LYS A 371 -4.90 3.69 -9.05
N SER A 372 -3.86 3.60 -8.23
CA SER A 372 -3.75 4.43 -7.02
C SER A 372 -3.67 5.91 -7.36
N LEU A 373 -2.92 6.27 -8.42
CA LEU A 373 -2.83 7.65 -8.88
C LEU A 373 -4.15 8.13 -9.47
N GLN A 374 -4.85 7.29 -10.23
CA GLN A 374 -6.15 7.60 -10.82
C GLN A 374 -7.22 7.89 -9.77
N GLU A 375 -7.17 7.17 -8.64
CA GLU A 375 -8.10 7.29 -7.51
C GLU A 375 -7.65 8.32 -6.46
N ALA A 376 -6.49 8.93 -6.60
CA ALA A 376 -5.98 9.96 -5.69
C ALA A 376 -6.93 11.16 -5.62
N MET A 377 -7.46 11.43 -4.44
CA MET A 377 -8.42 12.52 -4.20
C MET A 377 -7.67 13.84 -4.05
N ILE A 378 -7.84 14.75 -5.00
CA ILE A 378 -7.19 16.05 -5.03
C ILE A 378 -8.21 17.19 -5.01
N ASP A 379 -7.80 18.35 -4.52
CA ASP A 379 -8.60 19.58 -4.55
C ASP A 379 -8.82 19.99 -6.01
N ASP A 380 -10.07 20.06 -6.47
CA ASP A 380 -10.40 20.40 -7.84
C ASP A 380 -10.15 21.89 -8.18
N GLU A 381 -10.04 22.76 -7.19
CA GLU A 381 -9.66 24.16 -7.38
C GLU A 381 -8.25 24.31 -7.99
N ILE A 382 -7.37 23.32 -7.79
CA ILE A 382 -6.02 23.30 -8.40
C ILE A 382 -6.11 23.48 -9.91
N PHE A 383 -7.12 22.89 -10.57
CA PHE A 383 -7.25 22.98 -12.02
C PHE A 383 -8.25 24.05 -12.49
N ARG A 384 -9.23 24.47 -11.62
CA ARG A 384 -10.26 25.46 -12.01
C ARG A 384 -9.75 26.90 -12.06
N LYS A 385 -8.81 27.27 -11.21
CA LYS A 385 -8.27 28.65 -11.17
C LYS A 385 -7.31 28.96 -12.32
N HIS A 386 -7.09 28.01 -13.22
CA HIS A 386 -6.02 28.06 -14.20
C HIS A 386 -6.42 27.51 -15.58
N CYS A 387 -7.71 27.30 -15.82
CA CYS A 387 -8.31 27.10 -17.14
C CYS A 387 -8.67 28.43 -17.76
#